data_77fdf65621e47a041727c11da854bc3b
#
_entry.id   77fdf65621e47a041727c11da854bc3b
#
_cell.length_a   1.000
_cell.length_b   1.000
_cell.length_c   1.000
_cell.angle_alpha   90.00
_cell.angle_beta   90.00
_cell.angle_gamma   90.00
#
_symmetry.space_group_name_H-M   'P 1'
#
loop_
_entity.id
_entity.type
_entity.pdbx_description
1 polymer ?
#
loop_
_entity_poly.entity_id
_entity_poly.type
_entity_poly.pdbx_seq_one_letter_code
_entity_poly.pdbx_strand_id
1 'polypeptide(L)'
;MGAGKSAIGRRLAARLHLPFIDADTEIEAAAGCTIAEIFARDGEAVFRSVERRIITRLLTEQPVHILATGGGAFMDPETRAAIRAHGLSVWLRAELDVLLARTARRTHRPLLNSGDPKEILSRLMTARYPIYAEAELTVISDERPPEATVEQVIEALEAHFGIDLPHSSHHHHRQPAHHHHDKP
;
A
#
# COMPACT_ATOMS: atom_id res chain seq x y z
N MET A 1 -3.97 -7.72 -0.58
CA MET A 1 -4.36 -8.76 -1.55
C MET A 1 -3.55 -8.68 -2.86
N GLY A 2 -2.22 -8.68 -2.82
CA GLY A 2 -1.41 -8.69 -4.04
C GLY A 2 -1.41 -7.39 -4.87
N ALA A 3 -1.84 -6.28 -4.31
CA ALA A 3 -1.82 -4.97 -4.98
C ALA A 3 -0.42 -4.32 -5.00
N GLY A 4 0.58 -4.95 -4.40
CA GLY A 4 1.96 -4.46 -4.36
C GLY A 4 2.23 -3.45 -3.25
N LYS A 5 1.48 -3.45 -2.17
CA LYS A 5 1.55 -2.49 -1.06
C LYS A 5 2.96 -2.25 -0.52
N SER A 6 3.69 -3.30 -0.19
CA SER A 6 5.03 -3.16 0.40
C SER A 6 6.04 -2.58 -0.59
N ALA A 7 6.02 -3.06 -1.84
CA ALA A 7 6.92 -2.58 -2.88
C ALA A 7 6.65 -1.11 -3.21
N ILE A 8 5.38 -0.76 -3.38
CA ILE A 8 4.96 0.63 -3.66
C ILE A 8 5.21 1.51 -2.45
N GLY A 9 4.86 1.06 -1.25
CA GLY A 9 5.05 1.82 -0.02
C GLY A 9 6.53 2.14 0.26
N ARG A 10 7.44 1.19 0.07
CA ARG A 10 8.88 1.42 0.23
C ARG A 10 9.42 2.45 -0.77
N ARG A 11 9.03 2.36 -2.04
CA ARG A 11 9.43 3.31 -3.07
C ARG A 11 8.87 4.70 -2.82
N LEU A 12 7.60 4.79 -2.41
CA LEU A 12 6.96 6.05 -2.04
C LEU A 12 7.69 6.71 -0.86
N ALA A 13 7.98 5.95 0.18
CA ALA A 13 8.72 6.45 1.35
C ALA A 13 10.09 6.98 0.96
N ALA A 14 10.83 6.26 0.12
CA ALA A 14 12.13 6.71 -0.38
C ALA A 14 12.02 8.01 -1.18
N ARG A 15 11.01 8.14 -2.04
CA ARG A 15 10.75 9.34 -2.85
C ARG A 15 10.41 10.55 -1.99
N LEU A 16 9.66 10.35 -0.91
CA LEU A 16 9.23 11.41 -0.02
C LEU A 16 10.21 11.66 1.15
N HIS A 17 11.29 10.91 1.21
CA HIS A 17 12.25 10.95 2.31
C HIS A 17 11.59 10.72 3.68
N LEU A 18 10.65 9.77 3.72
CA LEU A 18 9.93 9.37 4.92
C LEU A 18 10.30 7.95 5.33
N PRO A 19 10.18 7.60 6.63
CA PRO A 19 10.29 6.22 7.07
C PRO A 19 9.19 5.35 6.45
N PHE A 20 9.52 4.09 6.19
CA PHE A 20 8.55 3.06 5.85
C PHE A 20 8.36 2.12 7.02
N ILE A 21 7.11 1.86 7.39
CA ILE A 21 6.75 0.92 8.45
C ILE A 21 5.77 -0.10 7.88
N ASP A 22 6.04 -1.38 8.13
CA ASP A 22 5.14 -2.48 7.82
C ASP A 22 4.43 -2.90 9.12
N ALA A 23 3.10 -2.79 9.15
CA ALA A 23 2.32 -3.12 10.33
C ALA A 23 2.45 -4.58 10.73
N ASP A 24 2.52 -5.51 9.78
CA ASP A 24 2.67 -6.93 10.07
C ASP A 24 4.00 -7.23 10.77
N THR A 25 5.08 -6.60 10.32
CA THR A 25 6.40 -6.70 10.96
C THR A 25 6.35 -6.18 12.40
N GLU A 26 5.70 -5.06 12.64
CA GLU A 26 5.54 -4.48 13.97
C GLU A 26 4.68 -5.35 14.91
N ILE A 27 3.63 -5.96 14.37
CA ILE A 27 2.77 -6.90 15.13
C ILE A 27 3.59 -8.11 15.56
N GLU A 28 4.34 -8.71 14.65
CA GLU A 28 5.17 -9.89 14.97
C GLU A 28 6.27 -9.55 15.98
N ALA A 29 6.90 -8.39 15.86
CA ALA A 29 7.90 -7.93 16.81
C ALA A 29 7.30 -7.71 18.21
N ALA A 30 6.12 -7.11 18.32
CA ALA A 30 5.43 -6.87 19.57
C ALA A 30 4.91 -8.17 20.23
N ALA A 31 4.44 -9.12 19.41
CA ALA A 31 3.90 -10.39 19.88
C ALA A 31 4.98 -11.43 20.23
N GLY A 32 6.19 -11.28 19.67
CA GLY A 32 7.26 -12.26 19.81
C GLY A 32 7.00 -13.57 19.06
N CYS A 33 6.05 -13.59 18.13
CA CYS A 33 5.71 -14.75 17.31
C CYS A 33 5.12 -14.30 15.98
N THR A 34 4.93 -15.25 15.06
CA THR A 34 4.36 -14.94 13.73
C THR A 34 2.86 -14.70 13.81
N ILE A 35 2.33 -13.98 12.80
CA ILE A 35 0.88 -13.76 12.66
C ILE A 35 0.16 -15.10 12.54
N ALA A 36 0.70 -16.07 11.79
CA ALA A 36 0.14 -17.40 11.68
C ALA A 36 0.03 -18.10 13.04
N GLU A 37 1.03 -17.95 13.90
CA GLU A 37 1.00 -18.49 15.27
C GLU A 37 -0.05 -17.81 16.14
N ILE A 38 -0.24 -16.49 16.00
CA ILE A 38 -1.31 -15.76 16.70
C ILE A 38 -2.68 -16.30 16.31
N PHE A 39 -2.93 -16.46 15.00
CA PHE A 39 -4.18 -17.03 14.50
C PHE A 39 -4.42 -18.45 15.00
N ALA A 40 -3.41 -19.30 14.97
CA ALA A 40 -3.53 -20.69 15.40
C ALA A 40 -3.77 -20.83 16.90
N ARG A 41 -3.12 -19.99 17.71
CA ARG A 41 -3.21 -20.04 19.17
C ARG A 41 -4.43 -19.30 19.72
N ASP A 42 -4.70 -18.09 19.22
CA ASP A 42 -5.61 -17.14 19.83
C ASP A 42 -6.82 -16.79 18.94
N GLY A 43 -6.78 -17.10 17.66
CA GLY A 43 -7.84 -16.83 16.68
C GLY A 43 -7.83 -15.42 16.09
N GLU A 44 -8.71 -15.19 15.12
CA GLU A 44 -8.77 -13.94 14.34
C GLU A 44 -9.15 -12.73 15.21
N ALA A 45 -10.12 -12.88 16.13
CA ALA A 45 -10.58 -11.77 16.95
C ALA A 45 -9.45 -11.17 17.81
N VAL A 46 -8.61 -12.02 18.40
CA VAL A 46 -7.45 -11.60 19.18
C VAL A 46 -6.42 -10.92 18.27
N PHE A 47 -6.14 -11.49 17.11
CA PHE A 47 -5.24 -10.88 16.13
C PHE A 47 -5.73 -9.49 15.74
N ARG A 48 -7.00 -9.31 15.41
CA ARG A 48 -7.57 -8.00 15.03
C ARG A 48 -7.47 -6.97 16.16
N SER A 49 -7.62 -7.40 17.40
CA SER A 49 -7.43 -6.55 18.58
C SER A 49 -5.98 -6.09 18.71
N VAL A 50 -5.02 -6.98 18.52
CA VAL A 50 -3.59 -6.65 18.54
C VAL A 50 -3.22 -5.72 17.38
N GLU A 51 -3.67 -6.04 16.16
CA GLU A 51 -3.46 -5.24 14.96
C GLU A 51 -3.98 -3.80 15.15
N ARG A 52 -5.19 -3.64 15.61
CA ARG A 52 -5.79 -2.32 15.91
C ARG A 52 -4.94 -1.51 16.86
N ARG A 53 -4.50 -2.12 17.94
CA ARG A 53 -3.69 -1.48 18.99
C ARG A 53 -2.34 -1.05 18.44
N ILE A 54 -1.68 -1.88 17.67
CA ILE A 54 -0.38 -1.57 17.05
C ILE A 54 -0.52 -0.46 16.01
N ILE A 55 -1.50 -0.53 15.13
CA ILE A 55 -1.73 0.50 14.12
C ILE A 55 -2.03 1.86 14.78
N THR A 56 -2.89 1.89 15.78
CA THR A 56 -3.19 3.13 16.51
C THR A 56 -1.95 3.72 17.17
N ARG A 57 -1.12 2.89 17.79
CA ARG A 57 0.16 3.32 18.38
C ARG A 57 1.09 3.91 17.33
N LEU A 58 1.26 3.25 16.19
CA LEU A 58 2.11 3.75 15.10
C LEU A 58 1.63 5.09 14.56
N LEU A 59 0.33 5.26 14.40
CA LEU A 59 -0.26 6.51 13.90
C LEU A 59 -0.13 7.68 14.88
N THR A 60 -0.14 7.41 16.18
CA THR A 60 -0.15 8.46 17.22
C THR A 60 1.23 8.77 17.79
N GLU A 61 2.14 7.81 17.82
CA GLU A 61 3.43 7.94 18.52
C GLU A 61 4.62 8.12 17.57
N GLN A 62 4.51 7.70 16.33
CA GLN A 62 5.59 7.81 15.36
C GLN A 62 5.52 9.12 14.57
N PRO A 63 6.68 9.66 14.12
CA PRO A 63 6.71 10.75 13.16
C PRO A 63 5.98 10.36 11.86
N VAL A 64 5.72 11.35 11.00
CA VAL A 64 5.11 11.10 9.69
C VAL A 64 5.87 10.00 8.94
N HIS A 65 5.15 9.01 8.46
CA HIS A 65 5.70 7.81 7.81
C HIS A 65 4.72 7.24 6.79
N ILE A 66 5.23 6.35 5.98
CA ILE A 66 4.41 5.51 5.09
C ILE A 66 4.17 4.19 5.81
N LEU A 67 2.91 3.88 6.05
CA LEU A 67 2.48 2.66 6.75
C LEU A 67 1.81 1.71 5.77
N ALA A 68 2.35 0.50 5.62
CA ALA A 68 1.69 -0.58 4.91
C ALA A 68 0.95 -1.47 5.92
N THR A 69 -0.32 -1.75 5.63
CA THR A 69 -1.17 -2.60 6.47
C THR A 69 -1.58 -3.87 5.74
N GLY A 70 -1.92 -4.91 6.48
CA GLY A 70 -2.58 -6.08 5.93
C GLY A 70 -3.97 -5.74 5.37
N GLY A 71 -4.44 -6.52 4.40
CA GLY A 71 -5.72 -6.25 3.72
C GLY A 71 -6.95 -6.29 4.63
N GLY A 72 -6.89 -7.03 5.74
CA GLY A 72 -7.99 -7.11 6.70
C GLY A 72 -8.03 -5.96 7.71
N ALA A 73 -6.97 -5.18 7.86
CA ALA A 73 -6.90 -4.11 8.85
C ALA A 73 -7.97 -3.03 8.62
N PHE A 74 -8.17 -2.64 7.39
CA PHE A 74 -9.15 -1.61 7.02
C PHE A 74 -10.61 -2.07 7.14
N MET A 75 -10.83 -3.38 7.27
CA MET A 75 -12.17 -3.94 7.51
C MET A 75 -12.68 -3.66 8.92
N ASP A 76 -11.81 -3.39 9.87
CA ASP A 76 -12.17 -3.05 11.24
C ASP A 76 -12.61 -1.57 11.35
N PRO A 77 -13.84 -1.28 11.79
CA PRO A 77 -14.33 0.09 11.89
C PRO A 77 -13.51 0.99 12.82
N GLU A 78 -12.99 0.44 13.91
CA GLU A 78 -12.18 1.22 14.86
C GLU A 78 -10.81 1.55 14.28
N THR A 79 -10.20 0.63 13.52
CA THR A 79 -8.96 0.90 12.79
C THR A 79 -9.18 1.99 11.73
N ARG A 80 -10.27 1.92 10.96
CA ARG A 80 -10.62 2.99 10.00
C ARG A 80 -10.79 4.35 10.68
N ALA A 81 -11.43 4.38 11.83
CA ALA A 81 -11.61 5.61 12.60
C ALA A 81 -10.27 6.20 13.07
N ALA A 82 -9.36 5.37 13.55
CA ALA A 82 -8.01 5.79 13.94
C ALA A 82 -7.20 6.33 12.75
N ILE A 83 -7.27 5.65 11.60
CA ILE A 83 -6.62 6.12 10.38
C ILE A 83 -7.18 7.48 9.94
N ARG A 84 -8.50 7.64 9.94
CA ARG A 84 -9.14 8.90 9.58
C ARG A 84 -8.76 10.04 10.51
N ALA A 85 -8.60 9.76 11.80
CA ALA A 85 -8.25 10.77 12.80
C ALA A 85 -6.78 11.20 12.73
N HIS A 86 -5.87 10.30 12.36
CA HIS A 86 -4.42 10.50 12.52
C HIS A 86 -3.60 10.35 11.24
N GLY A 87 -4.21 9.97 10.13
CA GLY A 87 -3.50 9.71 8.88
C GLY A 87 -4.35 9.93 7.65
N LEU A 88 -3.78 9.59 6.51
CA LEU A 88 -4.43 9.60 5.21
C LEU A 88 -4.41 8.20 4.64
N SER A 89 -5.56 7.65 4.30
CA SER A 89 -5.67 6.33 3.70
C SER A 89 -5.58 6.38 2.19
N VAL A 90 -4.76 5.49 1.63
CA VAL A 90 -4.62 5.29 0.19
C VAL A 90 -4.96 3.84 -0.14
N TRP A 91 -5.95 3.65 -0.97
CA TRP A 91 -6.30 2.34 -1.50
C TRP A 91 -5.60 2.12 -2.83
N LEU A 92 -4.77 1.08 -2.89
CA LEU A 92 -4.22 0.58 -4.14
C LEU A 92 -5.21 -0.43 -4.73
N ARG A 93 -6.06 0.03 -5.64
CA ARG A 93 -7.07 -0.79 -6.27
C ARG A 93 -6.47 -1.57 -7.45
N ALA A 94 -6.64 -2.88 -7.44
CA ALA A 94 -6.25 -3.75 -8.54
C ALA A 94 -7.46 -4.55 -9.02
N GLU A 95 -7.57 -4.73 -10.35
CA GLU A 95 -8.60 -5.57 -10.94
C GLU A 95 -8.28 -7.06 -10.72
N LEU A 96 -9.30 -7.91 -10.86
CA LEU A 96 -9.18 -9.34 -10.56
C LEU A 96 -8.10 -10.04 -11.37
N ASP A 97 -7.98 -9.77 -12.66
CA ASP A 97 -6.97 -10.34 -13.54
C ASP A 97 -5.54 -9.97 -13.11
N VAL A 98 -5.33 -8.74 -12.68
CA VAL A 98 -4.04 -8.28 -12.13
C VAL A 98 -3.70 -9.01 -10.84
N LEU A 99 -4.67 -9.16 -9.93
CA LEU A 99 -4.48 -9.91 -8.69
C LEU A 99 -4.18 -11.37 -8.93
N LEU A 100 -4.89 -12.00 -9.88
CA LEU A 100 -4.65 -13.39 -10.27
C LEU A 100 -3.24 -13.60 -10.84
N ALA A 101 -2.79 -12.71 -11.74
CA ALA A 101 -1.46 -12.78 -12.31
C ALA A 101 -0.35 -12.63 -11.24
N ARG A 102 -0.54 -11.73 -10.27
CA ARG A 102 0.42 -11.53 -9.18
C ARG A 102 0.45 -12.69 -8.19
N THR A 103 -0.69 -13.26 -7.86
CA THR A 103 -0.76 -14.40 -6.92
C THR A 103 -0.26 -15.69 -7.54
N ALA A 104 -0.40 -15.91 -8.85
CA ALA A 104 0.17 -17.05 -9.57
C ALA A 104 1.71 -17.08 -9.48
N ARG A 105 2.36 -15.92 -9.36
CA ARG A 105 3.82 -15.79 -9.20
C ARG A 105 4.31 -16.02 -7.77
N ARG A 106 3.42 -16.06 -6.78
CA ARG A 106 3.75 -16.22 -5.35
C ARG A 106 3.14 -17.52 -4.85
N THR A 107 3.95 -18.57 -4.74
CA THR A 107 3.54 -19.93 -4.37
C THR A 107 3.16 -20.13 -2.89
N HIS A 108 3.19 -19.07 -2.04
CA HIS A 108 3.11 -19.21 -0.58
C HIS A 108 2.05 -18.34 0.10
N ARG A 109 0.83 -18.26 -0.45
CA ARG A 109 -0.30 -17.64 0.27
C ARG A 109 -1.26 -18.71 0.76
N PRO A 110 -1.34 -18.99 2.10
CA PRO A 110 -2.16 -20.08 2.64
C PRO A 110 -3.65 -20.00 2.27
N LEU A 111 -4.19 -18.79 2.12
CA LEU A 111 -5.60 -18.58 1.77
C LEU A 111 -5.94 -18.99 0.33
N LEU A 112 -4.95 -19.01 -0.57
CA LEU A 112 -5.15 -19.37 -1.98
C LEU A 112 -4.94 -20.86 -2.25
N ASN A 113 -4.39 -21.60 -1.28
CA ASN A 113 -4.11 -23.03 -1.41
C ASN A 113 -5.33 -23.91 -1.12
N SER A 114 -6.44 -23.35 -0.64
CA SER A 114 -7.63 -24.11 -0.20
C SER A 114 -8.81 -24.08 -1.18
N GLY A 115 -8.60 -23.65 -2.45
CA GLY A 115 -9.65 -23.61 -3.45
C GLY A 115 -9.23 -22.91 -4.75
N ASP A 116 -10.19 -22.61 -5.62
CA ASP A 116 -9.95 -21.86 -6.84
C ASP A 116 -9.54 -20.41 -6.52
N PRO A 117 -8.32 -19.99 -6.88
CA PRO A 117 -7.82 -18.64 -6.60
C PRO A 117 -8.75 -17.53 -7.11
N LYS A 118 -9.35 -17.71 -8.30
CA LYS A 118 -10.27 -16.73 -8.87
C LYS A 118 -11.53 -16.55 -8.01
N GLU A 119 -12.10 -17.64 -7.52
CA GLU A 119 -13.28 -17.61 -6.67
C GLU A 119 -12.98 -16.98 -5.32
N ILE A 120 -11.86 -17.33 -4.71
CA ILE A 120 -11.42 -16.76 -3.41
C ILE A 120 -11.19 -15.26 -3.55
N LEU A 121 -10.45 -14.81 -4.57
CA LEU A 121 -10.19 -13.40 -4.82
C LEU A 121 -11.48 -12.63 -5.13
N SER A 122 -12.37 -13.19 -5.94
CA SER A 122 -13.66 -12.56 -6.26
C SER A 122 -14.51 -12.36 -5.00
N ARG A 123 -14.55 -13.33 -4.09
CA ARG A 123 -15.24 -13.21 -2.80
C ARG A 123 -14.62 -12.13 -1.91
N LEU A 124 -13.29 -12.10 -1.80
CA LEU A 124 -12.59 -11.07 -1.04
C LEU A 124 -12.83 -9.67 -1.61
N MET A 125 -12.80 -9.51 -2.93
CA MET A 125 -13.11 -8.24 -3.59
C MET A 125 -14.54 -7.80 -3.30
N THR A 126 -15.51 -8.67 -3.44
CA THR A 126 -16.91 -8.38 -3.17
C THR A 126 -17.13 -7.92 -1.72
N ALA A 127 -16.47 -8.57 -0.77
CA ALA A 127 -16.57 -8.24 0.65
C ALA A 127 -15.81 -6.96 1.02
N ARG A 128 -14.62 -6.74 0.44
CA ARG A 128 -13.67 -5.73 0.89
C ARG A 128 -13.69 -4.43 0.10
N TYR A 129 -13.91 -4.48 -1.22
CA TYR A 129 -13.83 -3.29 -2.07
C TYR A 129 -14.83 -2.19 -1.70
N PRO A 130 -16.09 -2.50 -1.32
CA PRO A 130 -17.00 -1.46 -0.81
C PRO A 130 -16.47 -0.72 0.42
N ILE A 131 -15.76 -1.44 1.30
CA ILE A 131 -15.13 -0.85 2.49
C ILE A 131 -13.85 -0.09 2.11
N TYR A 132 -13.02 -0.65 1.24
CA TYR A 132 -11.82 0.03 0.77
C TYR A 132 -12.13 1.33 0.03
N ALA A 133 -13.30 1.42 -0.60
CA ALA A 133 -13.77 2.65 -1.25
C ALA A 133 -13.99 3.81 -0.28
N GLU A 134 -14.04 3.56 1.02
CA GLU A 134 -14.06 4.60 2.05
C GLU A 134 -12.69 5.25 2.28
N ALA A 135 -11.61 4.74 1.67
CA ALA A 135 -10.30 5.38 1.72
C ALA A 135 -10.35 6.79 1.11
N GLU A 136 -9.55 7.68 1.65
CA GLU A 136 -9.54 9.08 1.20
C GLU A 136 -9.02 9.23 -0.22
N LEU A 137 -8.03 8.41 -0.61
CA LEU A 137 -7.49 8.36 -1.97
C LEU A 137 -7.57 6.95 -2.52
N THR A 138 -7.84 6.85 -3.82
CA THR A 138 -7.83 5.59 -4.56
C THR A 138 -6.92 5.73 -5.76
N VAL A 139 -5.97 4.82 -5.90
CA VAL A 139 -5.01 4.76 -7.01
C VAL A 139 -5.07 3.39 -7.64
N ILE A 140 -5.14 3.34 -8.97
CA ILE A 140 -5.17 2.07 -9.71
C ILE A 140 -3.77 1.47 -9.75
N SER A 141 -3.66 0.26 -9.22
CA SER A 141 -2.46 -0.56 -9.30
C SER A 141 -2.63 -1.59 -10.43
N ASP A 142 -1.93 -1.39 -11.50
CA ASP A 142 -2.02 -2.22 -12.71
C ASP A 142 -0.73 -3.03 -12.97
N GLU A 143 -0.57 -3.55 -14.19
CA GLU A 143 0.58 -4.36 -14.59
C GLU A 143 1.85 -3.56 -14.89
N ARG A 144 1.76 -2.23 -14.92
CA ARG A 144 2.93 -1.37 -15.13
C ARG A 144 3.94 -1.51 -13.98
N PRO A 145 5.20 -1.13 -14.18
CA PRO A 145 6.19 -1.13 -13.11
C PRO A 145 5.71 -0.37 -11.85
N PRO A 146 6.16 -0.77 -10.66
CA PRO A 146 5.74 -0.10 -9.41
C PRO A 146 5.94 1.41 -9.40
N GLU A 147 6.95 1.92 -10.11
CA GLU A 147 7.22 3.36 -10.25
C GLU A 147 6.04 4.12 -10.84
N ALA A 148 5.31 3.53 -11.78
CA ALA A 148 4.12 4.15 -12.36
C ALA A 148 3.02 4.36 -11.33
N THR A 149 2.80 3.38 -10.45
CA THR A 149 1.84 3.50 -9.36
C THR A 149 2.31 4.51 -8.31
N VAL A 150 3.60 4.53 -7.99
CA VAL A 150 4.19 5.54 -7.08
C VAL A 150 3.95 6.95 -7.61
N GLU A 151 4.16 7.21 -8.90
CA GLU A 151 3.87 8.51 -9.51
C GLU A 151 2.40 8.90 -9.37
N GLN A 152 1.48 7.95 -9.57
CA GLN A 152 0.05 8.20 -9.41
C GLN A 152 -0.31 8.51 -7.94
N VAL A 153 0.32 7.84 -6.98
CA VAL A 153 0.13 8.16 -5.55
C VAL A 153 0.62 9.57 -5.25
N ILE A 154 1.79 9.94 -5.75
CA ILE A 154 2.35 11.29 -5.57
C ILE A 154 1.40 12.34 -6.16
N GLU A 155 0.93 12.15 -7.38
CA GLU A 155 -0.04 13.07 -8.01
C GLU A 155 -1.33 13.20 -7.18
N ALA A 156 -1.85 12.10 -6.66
CA ALA A 156 -3.04 12.11 -5.80
C ALA A 156 -2.79 12.85 -4.48
N LEU A 157 -1.62 12.68 -3.88
CA LEU A 157 -1.23 13.42 -2.66
C LEU A 157 -1.07 14.91 -2.92
N GLU A 158 -0.45 15.27 -4.04
CA GLU A 158 -0.31 16.68 -4.45
C GLU A 158 -1.67 17.34 -4.64
N ALA A 159 -2.59 16.68 -5.33
CA ALA A 159 -3.94 17.18 -5.53
C ALA A 159 -4.70 17.34 -4.21
N HIS A 160 -4.53 16.38 -3.30
CA HIS A 160 -5.21 16.39 -2.00
C HIS A 160 -4.69 17.49 -1.07
N PHE A 161 -3.37 17.69 -0.99
CA PHE A 161 -2.75 18.67 -0.10
C PHE A 161 -2.51 20.03 -0.76
N GLY A 162 -2.59 20.13 -2.08
CA GLY A 162 -2.29 21.35 -2.82
C GLY A 162 -0.81 21.76 -2.75
N ILE A 163 0.09 20.79 -2.78
CA ILE A 163 1.55 20.98 -2.68
C ILE A 163 2.28 20.25 -3.81
N ASP A 164 3.49 20.66 -4.08
CA ASP A 164 4.38 19.96 -5.01
C ASP A 164 5.27 18.97 -4.25
N LEU A 165 5.36 17.75 -4.73
CA LEU A 165 6.17 16.67 -4.16
C LEU A 165 7.28 16.24 -5.13
N PRO A 166 8.35 15.57 -4.65
CA PRO A 166 9.45 15.13 -5.51
C PRO A 166 9.00 14.11 -6.57
N HIS A 167 9.08 14.48 -7.83
CA HIS A 167 8.91 13.57 -8.97
C HIS A 167 10.23 12.94 -9.40
N SER A 168 10.17 11.81 -10.10
CA SER A 168 11.37 11.26 -10.74
C SER A 168 11.91 12.25 -11.74
N SER A 169 13.15 12.68 -11.54
CA SER A 169 13.87 13.50 -12.52
C SER A 169 14.13 12.65 -13.77
N HIS A 170 13.21 12.63 -14.71
CA HIS A 170 13.59 12.29 -16.06
C HIS A 170 14.50 13.41 -16.55
N HIS A 171 15.78 13.15 -16.58
CA HIS A 171 16.75 14.00 -17.23
C HIS A 171 16.34 14.12 -18.70
N HIS A 172 15.55 15.13 -19.03
CA HIS A 172 15.53 15.67 -20.37
C HIS A 172 16.88 16.36 -20.57
N HIS A 173 17.82 15.62 -21.15
CA HIS A 173 18.96 16.22 -21.78
C HIS A 173 18.44 17.14 -22.88
N ARG A 174 18.20 18.40 -22.54
CA ARG A 174 18.16 19.46 -23.57
C ARG A 174 19.56 19.52 -24.14
N GLN A 175 19.74 18.98 -25.33
CA GLN A 175 20.89 19.30 -26.15
C GLN A 175 20.91 20.80 -26.40
N PRO A 176 22.01 21.49 -26.16
CA PRO A 176 22.14 22.90 -26.57
C PRO A 176 22.13 22.95 -28.09
N ALA A 177 21.23 23.77 -28.64
CA ALA A 177 21.19 24.07 -30.05
C ALA A 177 22.52 24.71 -30.46
N HIS A 178 23.25 24.03 -31.33
CA HIS A 178 24.42 24.63 -32.02
C HIS A 178 23.93 25.74 -32.93
N HIS A 179 24.14 26.96 -32.52
CA HIS A 179 24.09 28.11 -33.43
C HIS A 179 25.28 28.03 -34.40
N HIS A 180 24.99 27.68 -35.63
CA HIS A 180 25.87 27.94 -36.75
C HIS A 180 25.89 29.45 -36.97
N HIS A 181 27.01 30.05 -36.67
CA HIS A 181 27.35 31.39 -37.14
C HIS A 181 28.00 31.23 -38.51
N ASP A 182 27.22 31.48 -39.54
CA ASP A 182 27.76 31.86 -40.85
C ASP A 182 28.18 33.33 -40.78
N LYS A 183 29.41 33.59 -41.15
CA LYS A 183 29.88 34.93 -41.51
C LYS A 183 30.53 34.93 -42.88
N PRO A 184 30.40 36.03 -43.64
CA PRO A 184 30.68 36.16 -45.05
C PRO A 184 32.13 36.08 -45.41
#